data_1a1a932b62e3c672d6c664a84a7c52a5
#
_entry.id   1a1a932b62e3c672d6c664a84a7c52a5
#
_cell.length_a   1.000
_cell.length_b   1.000
_cell.length_c   1.000
_cell.angle_alpha   90.00
_cell.angle_beta   90.00
_cell.angle_gamma   90.00
#
_symmetry.space_group_name_H-M   'P 1'
#
loop_
_entity.id
_entity.type
_entity.pdbx_description
1 polymer ?
#
loop_
_entity_poly.entity_id
_entity_poly.type
_entity_poly.pdbx_seq_one_letter_code
_entity_poly.pdbx_strand_id
1 'polypeptide(L)'
;MGEMHGLTRLYLHNNRIRLTPDTARILAERVTLRALLLQGNQQLGVTPDFSQIPDIRSINLSGTGIETWPTGLAEQPLLDTINLNANRITEIPDAVIAPTDALLAQAARLNNVTSVTGNPLSDQTLTRVAQYAERLITAGLAQVGQPNRLVVTSTENRSPAPFRDRGDESFRRLTNGLASAQVSARRAQWNMLREQQGAEPFFDLLRRLEQLGTGQQDHRRRVWELIDAISENSPESEQLRREVFDRAGEPACCDRAAFSFGNLEVAVLVYRALSQAMDQSQGKALSALSRGLFRLHEVDKFASADIQRSEMIVNDPTVSEEGKRPHRLRLSEEVEIRLAYRYGLKDRLQLPGQPQRTAFTQMGDVTQDRLNSAYEKIVALDNSPEEFQALVSREFWQVYITNKYRAQFEAQRQPAQERLNALRDSFVAGLLPEADYKKQTDDEQAQLAIEEAELIQTLTRQVLAE
;
A
#
# COMPACT_ATOMS: atom_id res chain seq x y z
N MET A 1 17.15 -15.43 -5.31
CA MET A 1 17.75 -14.07 -5.30
C MET A 1 19.12 -14.02 -5.97
N GLY A 2 20.01 -15.00 -5.80
CA GLY A 2 21.34 -14.98 -6.41
C GLY A 2 21.40 -14.72 -7.91
N GLU A 3 20.42 -15.19 -8.66
CA GLU A 3 20.36 -15.08 -10.12
C GLU A 3 19.55 -13.85 -10.65
N MET A 4 18.97 -13.05 -9.75
CA MET A 4 18.15 -11.88 -10.15
C MET A 4 19.01 -10.61 -10.22
N HIS A 5 19.87 -10.50 -11.22
CA HIS A 5 20.80 -9.36 -11.35
C HIS A 5 20.15 -8.03 -11.70
N GLY A 6 18.95 -8.04 -12.30
CA GLY A 6 18.19 -6.82 -12.66
C GLY A 6 17.11 -6.41 -11.67
N LEU A 7 17.15 -6.90 -10.42
CA LEU A 7 16.13 -6.61 -9.41
C LEU A 7 16.21 -5.15 -8.97
N THR A 8 15.15 -4.37 -9.27
CA THR A 8 15.07 -2.94 -8.90
C THR A 8 14.19 -2.69 -7.68
N ARG A 9 13.24 -3.58 -7.38
CA ARG A 9 12.31 -3.44 -6.25
C ARG A 9 12.11 -4.79 -5.56
N LEU A 10 12.22 -4.83 -4.24
CA LEU A 10 12.01 -6.02 -3.43
C LEU A 10 11.02 -5.72 -2.29
N TYR A 11 9.80 -6.25 -2.42
CA TYR A 11 8.72 -6.05 -1.47
C TYR A 11 8.40 -7.38 -0.79
N LEU A 12 8.82 -7.53 0.45
CA LEU A 12 8.69 -8.75 1.26
C LEU A 12 8.15 -8.42 2.66
N HIS A 13 7.34 -7.39 2.77
CA HIS A 13 6.75 -6.93 4.03
C HIS A 13 5.74 -7.93 4.61
N ASN A 14 5.53 -7.85 5.93
CA ASN A 14 4.57 -8.68 6.68
C ASN A 14 4.73 -10.19 6.43
N ASN A 15 5.98 -10.66 6.38
CA ASN A 15 6.34 -12.07 6.28
C ASN A 15 7.09 -12.52 7.55
N ARG A 16 7.62 -13.72 7.54
CA ARG A 16 8.50 -14.26 8.59
C ARG A 16 9.94 -14.37 8.09
N ILE A 17 10.39 -13.36 7.34
CA ILE A 17 11.73 -13.37 6.77
C ILE A 17 12.75 -13.17 7.87
N ARG A 18 13.82 -13.97 7.81
CA ARG A 18 15.01 -13.84 8.60
C ARG A 18 16.20 -13.79 7.67
N LEU A 19 16.95 -12.73 7.77
CA LEU A 19 18.23 -12.59 7.06
C LEU A 19 19.32 -13.30 7.86
N THR A 20 20.05 -14.17 7.17
CA THR A 20 21.34 -14.70 7.64
C THR A 20 22.46 -13.81 7.10
N PRO A 21 23.69 -13.91 7.62
CA PRO A 21 24.83 -13.17 7.05
C PRO A 21 24.99 -13.37 5.53
N ASP A 22 24.78 -14.58 5.03
CA ASP A 22 24.87 -14.88 3.59
C ASP A 22 23.76 -14.22 2.79
N THR A 23 22.50 -14.28 3.26
CA THR A 23 21.36 -13.64 2.56
C THR A 23 21.43 -12.12 2.65
N ALA A 24 21.95 -11.56 3.73
CA ALA A 24 22.21 -10.11 3.85
C ALA A 24 23.32 -9.67 2.87
N ARG A 25 24.40 -10.46 2.71
CA ARG A 25 25.45 -10.20 1.72
C ARG A 25 24.91 -10.26 0.29
N ILE A 26 24.11 -11.30 -0.03
CA ILE A 26 23.47 -11.41 -1.35
C ILE A 26 22.55 -10.19 -1.62
N LEU A 27 21.88 -9.67 -0.62
CA LEU A 27 21.05 -8.48 -0.74
C LEU A 27 21.91 -7.22 -0.99
N ALA A 28 23.00 -7.05 -0.26
CA ALA A 28 23.92 -5.93 -0.42
C ALA A 28 24.59 -5.88 -1.81
N GLU A 29 24.76 -7.02 -2.48
CA GLU A 29 25.30 -7.14 -3.83
C GLU A 29 24.28 -6.74 -4.94
N ARG A 30 23.03 -6.37 -4.58
CA ARG A 30 22.00 -5.98 -5.56
C ARG A 30 22.11 -4.50 -5.95
N VAL A 31 23.16 -4.16 -6.68
CA VAL A 31 23.50 -2.78 -7.07
C VAL A 31 22.42 -2.04 -7.84
N THR A 32 21.48 -2.76 -8.48
CA THR A 32 20.35 -2.19 -9.22
C THR A 32 19.12 -1.92 -8.34
N LEU A 33 19.16 -2.27 -7.03
CA LEU A 33 18.01 -2.14 -6.15
C LEU A 33 17.69 -0.67 -5.85
N ARG A 34 16.44 -0.28 -6.07
CA ARG A 34 15.93 1.07 -5.83
C ARG A 34 14.97 1.14 -4.65
N ALA A 35 14.26 0.05 -4.36
CA ALA A 35 13.36 -0.01 -3.23
C ALA A 35 13.45 -1.34 -2.49
N LEU A 36 13.55 -1.28 -1.16
CA LEU A 36 13.57 -2.42 -0.25
C LEU A 36 12.54 -2.23 0.85
N LEU A 37 11.47 -3.03 0.83
CA LEU A 37 10.41 -3.02 1.83
C LEU A 37 10.37 -4.36 2.56
N LEU A 38 10.88 -4.36 3.81
CA LEU A 38 10.94 -5.53 4.70
C LEU A 38 10.14 -5.33 6.00
N GLN A 39 9.32 -4.27 6.08
CA GLN A 39 8.60 -3.94 7.31
C GLN A 39 7.73 -5.10 7.81
N GLY A 40 7.58 -5.21 9.14
CA GLY A 40 6.75 -6.23 9.78
C GLY A 40 7.38 -7.63 9.86
N ASN A 41 8.63 -7.82 9.40
CA ASN A 41 9.39 -9.06 9.63
C ASN A 41 10.09 -9.00 10.99
N GLN A 42 9.35 -9.21 12.07
CA GLN A 42 9.75 -8.93 13.47
C GLN A 42 11.05 -9.63 13.94
N GLN A 43 11.55 -10.60 13.21
CA GLN A 43 12.76 -11.34 13.51
C GLN A 43 13.73 -11.31 12.32
N LEU A 44 13.90 -10.12 11.72
CA LEU A 44 14.72 -9.98 10.51
C LEU A 44 16.16 -10.48 10.71
N GLY A 45 16.72 -10.37 11.92
CA GLY A 45 18.04 -10.85 12.28
C GLY A 45 19.13 -9.86 11.89
N VAL A 46 19.84 -10.12 10.79
CA VAL A 46 20.93 -9.26 10.35
C VAL A 46 20.39 -7.96 9.75
N THR A 47 20.93 -6.82 10.20
CA THR A 47 20.63 -5.50 9.60
C THR A 47 21.25 -5.42 8.21
N PRO A 48 20.47 -5.04 7.16
CA PRO A 48 21.00 -4.89 5.81
C PRO A 48 22.09 -3.82 5.71
N ASP A 49 23.07 -4.05 4.82
CA ASP A 49 24.10 -3.08 4.44
C ASP A 49 23.77 -2.50 3.06
N PHE A 50 23.75 -1.18 2.98
CA PHE A 50 23.40 -0.42 1.77
C PHE A 50 24.60 0.22 1.08
N SER A 51 25.85 0.00 1.56
CA SER A 51 27.06 0.66 1.07
C SER A 51 27.31 0.42 -0.43
N GLN A 52 26.85 -0.73 -0.97
CA GLN A 52 27.08 -1.13 -2.36
C GLN A 52 25.84 -0.96 -3.25
N ILE A 53 24.79 -0.27 -2.79
CA ILE A 53 23.52 -0.10 -3.51
C ILE A 53 23.33 1.39 -3.88
N PRO A 54 24.01 1.94 -4.88
CA PRO A 54 24.12 3.39 -5.13
C PRO A 54 22.78 4.03 -5.57
N ASP A 55 21.89 3.25 -6.16
CA ASP A 55 20.62 3.74 -6.70
C ASP A 55 19.44 3.55 -5.74
N ILE A 56 19.68 3.15 -4.48
CA ILE A 56 18.61 2.96 -3.50
C ILE A 56 17.91 4.28 -3.18
N ARG A 57 16.57 4.26 -3.24
CA ARG A 57 15.70 5.44 -3.03
C ARG A 57 14.76 5.28 -1.86
N SER A 58 14.22 4.09 -1.67
CA SER A 58 13.22 3.82 -0.64
C SER A 58 13.58 2.62 0.19
N ILE A 59 13.63 2.82 1.51
CA ILE A 59 13.93 1.77 2.49
C ILE A 59 12.85 1.79 3.56
N ASN A 60 12.21 0.64 3.78
CA ASN A 60 11.31 0.45 4.89
C ASN A 60 11.69 -0.80 5.68
N LEU A 61 12.25 -0.59 6.86
CA LEU A 61 12.63 -1.61 7.84
C LEU A 61 11.83 -1.43 9.16
N SER A 62 10.65 -0.80 9.11
CA SER A 62 9.87 -0.58 10.33
C SER A 62 9.36 -1.90 10.90
N GLY A 63 9.41 -2.03 12.25
CA GLY A 63 8.92 -3.23 12.95
C GLY A 63 9.67 -4.51 12.60
N THR A 64 10.96 -4.43 12.25
CA THR A 64 11.78 -5.60 11.91
C THR A 64 12.64 -6.11 13.07
N GLY A 65 12.66 -5.36 14.18
CA GLY A 65 13.40 -5.72 15.37
C GLY A 65 14.92 -5.51 15.26
N ILE A 66 15.40 -4.75 14.26
CA ILE A 66 16.84 -4.41 14.16
C ILE A 66 17.27 -3.55 15.35
N GLU A 67 18.51 -3.78 15.81
CA GLU A 67 19.08 -3.14 17.00
C GLU A 67 20.13 -2.08 16.64
N THR A 68 20.64 -2.13 15.41
CA THR A 68 21.69 -1.25 14.92
C THR A 68 21.21 -0.43 13.73
N TRP A 69 21.77 0.77 13.57
CA TRP A 69 21.58 1.60 12.39
C TRP A 69 22.09 0.88 11.13
N PRO A 70 21.33 0.85 10.03
CA PRO A 70 21.80 0.20 8.80
C PRO A 70 23.03 0.91 8.21
N THR A 71 24.03 0.11 7.87
CA THR A 71 25.28 0.61 7.28
C THR A 71 25.07 1.16 5.88
N GLY A 72 25.84 2.17 5.49
CA GLY A 72 25.86 2.71 4.13
C GLY A 72 24.75 3.70 3.81
N LEU A 73 23.84 4.04 4.73
CA LEU A 73 22.74 4.99 4.45
C LEU A 73 23.23 6.44 4.28
N ALA A 74 24.25 6.85 5.02
CA ALA A 74 24.74 8.23 5.00
C ALA A 74 25.39 8.60 3.66
N GLU A 75 25.90 7.63 2.94
CA GLU A 75 26.61 7.78 1.67
C GLU A 75 25.66 7.76 0.46
N GLN A 76 24.38 7.40 0.64
CA GLN A 76 23.46 7.22 -0.48
C GLN A 76 22.83 8.56 -0.92
N PRO A 77 23.15 9.06 -2.13
CA PRO A 77 22.73 10.39 -2.57
C PRO A 77 21.27 10.46 -3.00
N LEU A 78 20.64 9.33 -3.32
CA LEU A 78 19.33 9.26 -3.96
C LEU A 78 18.19 8.82 -3.02
N LEU A 79 18.47 8.64 -1.72
CA LEU A 79 17.44 8.23 -0.76
C LEU A 79 16.36 9.31 -0.59
N ASP A 80 15.13 8.91 -0.82
CA ASP A 80 13.92 9.74 -0.73
C ASP A 80 13.05 9.35 0.47
N THR A 81 13.20 8.12 0.98
CA THR A 81 12.44 7.64 2.14
C THR A 81 13.24 6.60 2.91
N ILE A 82 13.40 6.82 4.23
CA ILE A 82 13.99 5.87 5.16
C ILE A 82 13.05 5.73 6.36
N ASN A 83 12.45 4.55 6.50
CA ASN A 83 11.57 4.25 7.63
C ASN A 83 12.20 3.17 8.52
N LEU A 84 12.69 3.57 9.69
CA LEU A 84 13.28 2.72 10.72
C LEU A 84 12.41 2.68 11.99
N ASN A 85 11.11 3.02 11.90
CA ASN A 85 10.21 3.11 13.04
C ASN A 85 10.01 1.76 13.74
N ALA A 86 9.64 1.79 15.03
CA ALA A 86 9.26 0.62 15.82
C ALA A 86 10.32 -0.51 15.78
N ASN A 87 11.58 -0.15 15.90
CA ASN A 87 12.71 -1.07 16.02
C ASN A 87 13.36 -1.00 17.42
N ARG A 88 14.53 -1.57 17.58
CA ARG A 88 15.28 -1.60 18.84
C ARG A 88 16.59 -0.80 18.77
N ILE A 89 16.65 0.21 17.89
CA ILE A 89 17.84 1.04 17.70
C ILE A 89 18.01 1.96 18.93
N THR A 90 19.18 1.90 19.54
CA THR A 90 19.52 2.75 20.71
C THR A 90 20.45 3.90 20.34
N GLU A 91 21.23 3.76 19.25
CA GLU A 91 22.24 4.71 18.85
C GLU A 91 22.09 5.13 17.39
N ILE A 92 22.24 6.44 17.13
CA ILE A 92 22.35 7.01 15.79
C ILE A 92 23.80 7.39 15.55
N PRO A 93 24.43 6.92 14.44
CA PRO A 93 25.84 7.18 14.18
C PRO A 93 26.20 8.66 14.06
N ASP A 94 27.44 9.02 14.41
CA ASP A 94 27.95 10.39 14.29
C ASP A 94 27.89 10.94 12.86
N ALA A 95 28.14 10.11 11.86
CA ALA A 95 28.01 10.49 10.45
C ALA A 95 26.60 11.05 10.12
N VAL A 96 25.57 10.66 10.88
CA VAL A 96 24.17 11.06 10.65
C VAL A 96 23.83 12.35 11.44
N ILE A 97 24.20 12.44 12.74
CA ILE A 97 23.78 13.52 13.63
C ILE A 97 24.92 14.41 14.15
N ALA A 98 26.16 14.09 13.85
CA ALA A 98 27.34 14.90 14.13
C ALA A 98 28.31 14.99 12.92
N PRO A 99 27.78 15.18 11.68
CA PRO A 99 28.64 15.26 10.50
C PRO A 99 29.59 16.47 10.59
N THR A 100 30.66 16.46 9.78
CA THR A 100 31.48 17.65 9.57
C THR A 100 30.67 18.74 8.89
N ASP A 101 31.14 20.00 8.99
CA ASP A 101 30.39 21.13 8.38
C ASP A 101 30.27 20.97 6.85
N ALA A 102 31.27 20.38 6.21
CA ALA A 102 31.20 20.08 4.77
C ALA A 102 30.10 19.09 4.37
N LEU A 103 29.70 18.19 5.29
CA LEU A 103 28.67 17.17 5.06
C LEU A 103 27.32 17.53 5.72
N LEU A 104 27.25 18.65 6.40
CA LEU A 104 26.04 19.02 7.19
C LEU A 104 24.80 19.15 6.29
N ALA A 105 24.91 19.78 5.14
CA ALA A 105 23.80 19.94 4.20
C ALA A 105 23.34 18.59 3.61
N GLN A 106 24.26 17.68 3.31
CA GLN A 106 23.93 16.33 2.86
C GLN A 106 23.21 15.52 3.95
N ALA A 107 23.73 15.55 5.17
CA ALA A 107 23.12 14.90 6.32
C ALA A 107 21.72 15.49 6.62
N ALA A 108 21.56 16.80 6.54
CA ALA A 108 20.26 17.45 6.72
C ALA A 108 19.21 16.98 5.71
N ARG A 109 19.61 16.85 4.43
CA ARG A 109 18.74 16.31 3.37
C ARG A 109 18.31 14.87 3.69
N LEU A 110 19.26 13.99 4.00
CA LEU A 110 18.97 12.59 4.33
C LEU A 110 18.08 12.46 5.56
N ASN A 111 18.35 13.26 6.59
CA ASN A 111 17.61 13.22 7.83
C ASN A 111 16.19 13.80 7.70
N ASN A 112 15.91 14.62 6.68
CA ASN A 112 14.55 15.05 6.34
C ASN A 112 13.66 13.91 5.82
N VAL A 113 14.24 12.87 5.23
CA VAL A 113 13.54 11.70 4.70
C VAL A 113 13.61 10.48 5.63
N THR A 114 14.26 10.62 6.81
CA THR A 114 14.45 9.55 7.78
C THR A 114 13.47 9.66 8.96
N SER A 115 12.86 8.54 9.33
CA SER A 115 11.96 8.42 10.49
C SER A 115 12.40 7.28 11.40
N VAL A 116 12.45 7.56 12.73
CA VAL A 116 12.94 6.63 13.77
C VAL A 116 11.98 6.52 14.98
N THR A 117 10.72 6.91 14.82
CA THR A 117 9.71 6.86 15.89
C THR A 117 9.62 5.45 16.49
N GLY A 118 9.49 5.35 17.82
CA GLY A 118 9.30 4.06 18.50
C GLY A 118 10.57 3.24 18.67
N ASN A 119 11.77 3.86 18.55
CA ASN A 119 13.04 3.23 18.90
C ASN A 119 13.48 3.65 20.33
N PRO A 120 14.10 2.77 21.14
CA PRO A 120 14.57 3.08 22.48
C PRO A 120 15.93 3.81 22.44
N LEU A 121 15.94 5.01 21.81
CA LEU A 121 17.17 5.81 21.70
C LEU A 121 17.71 6.18 23.08
N SER A 122 19.03 6.07 23.26
CA SER A 122 19.71 6.42 24.50
C SER A 122 19.65 7.93 24.77
N ASP A 123 19.71 8.33 26.06
CA ASP A 123 19.73 9.74 26.45
C ASP A 123 20.93 10.48 25.83
N GLN A 124 22.07 9.79 25.66
CA GLN A 124 23.23 10.33 24.97
C GLN A 124 22.91 10.63 23.51
N THR A 125 22.28 9.70 22.80
CA THR A 125 21.84 9.89 21.41
C THR A 125 20.85 11.06 21.31
N LEU A 126 19.87 11.14 22.20
CA LEU A 126 18.90 12.23 22.22
C LEU A 126 19.54 13.60 22.48
N THR A 127 20.56 13.66 23.35
CA THR A 127 21.34 14.88 23.57
C THR A 127 22.08 15.33 22.31
N ARG A 128 22.68 14.39 21.58
CA ARG A 128 23.39 14.67 20.32
C ARG A 128 22.41 15.10 19.20
N VAL A 129 21.21 14.51 19.15
CA VAL A 129 20.15 14.93 18.22
C VAL A 129 19.73 16.38 18.51
N ALA A 130 19.61 16.78 19.77
CA ALA A 130 19.29 18.16 20.13
C ALA A 130 20.42 19.14 19.70
N GLN A 131 21.67 18.78 19.92
CA GLN A 131 22.83 19.57 19.43
C GLN A 131 22.86 19.67 17.90
N TYR A 132 22.53 18.58 17.21
CA TYR A 132 22.40 18.58 15.76
C TYR A 132 21.29 19.52 15.27
N ALA A 133 20.13 19.55 15.94
CA ALA A 133 19.04 20.45 15.63
C ALA A 133 19.47 21.93 15.73
N GLU A 134 20.21 22.30 16.79
CA GLU A 134 20.76 23.64 16.97
C GLU A 134 21.75 24.01 15.86
N ARG A 135 22.63 23.08 15.46
CA ARG A 135 23.56 23.28 14.34
C ARG A 135 22.83 23.53 13.01
N LEU A 136 21.73 22.80 12.74
CA LEU A 136 20.94 23.02 11.53
C LEU A 136 20.33 24.41 11.48
N ILE A 137 19.81 24.91 12.60
CA ILE A 137 19.26 26.26 12.72
C ILE A 137 20.35 27.30 12.49
N THR A 138 21.49 27.14 13.14
CA THR A 138 22.65 28.05 13.00
C THR A 138 23.18 28.11 11.57
N ALA A 139 23.16 26.97 10.85
CA ALA A 139 23.59 26.87 9.46
C ALA A 139 22.51 27.31 8.45
N GLY A 140 21.30 27.72 8.90
CA GLY A 140 20.17 28.07 8.02
C GLY A 140 19.55 26.88 7.27
N LEU A 141 19.82 25.67 7.69
CA LEU A 141 19.31 24.41 7.09
C LEU A 141 18.00 23.93 7.72
N ALA A 142 17.57 24.56 8.83
CA ALA A 142 16.26 24.38 9.45
C ALA A 142 15.78 25.71 10.03
N GLN A 143 14.45 25.87 10.19
CA GLN A 143 13.84 27.01 10.83
C GLN A 143 13.47 26.69 12.28
N VAL A 144 13.45 27.71 13.14
CA VAL A 144 12.94 27.58 14.51
C VAL A 144 11.47 27.14 14.47
N GLY A 145 11.15 26.02 15.11
CA GLY A 145 9.80 25.45 15.10
C GLY A 145 9.46 24.51 13.90
N GLN A 146 10.36 24.39 12.93
CA GLN A 146 10.27 23.41 11.83
C GLN A 146 11.53 22.54 11.78
N PRO A 147 11.72 21.67 12.77
CA PRO A 147 12.89 20.80 12.82
C PRO A 147 12.81 19.72 11.72
N ASN A 148 14.00 19.22 11.35
CA ASN A 148 14.19 18.10 10.46
C ASN A 148 13.42 16.85 10.95
N ARG A 149 12.95 15.99 10.03
CA ARG A 149 12.10 14.84 10.35
C ARG A 149 12.75 13.86 11.32
N LEU A 150 14.04 13.57 11.17
CA LEU A 150 14.76 12.72 12.11
C LEU A 150 14.71 13.30 13.53
N VAL A 151 14.92 14.62 13.69
CA VAL A 151 14.86 15.29 14.98
C VAL A 151 13.47 15.17 15.60
N VAL A 152 12.40 15.44 14.83
CA VAL A 152 11.01 15.28 15.30
C VAL A 152 10.75 13.86 15.76
N THR A 153 11.06 12.88 14.92
CA THR A 153 10.75 11.48 15.19
C THR A 153 11.62 10.87 16.30
N SER A 154 12.81 11.41 16.55
CA SER A 154 13.66 11.03 17.69
C SER A 154 13.11 11.54 19.02
N THR A 155 12.56 12.76 19.03
CA THR A 155 12.02 13.38 20.26
C THR A 155 10.62 12.85 20.62
N GLU A 156 9.87 12.35 19.66
CA GLU A 156 8.59 11.66 19.91
C GLU A 156 8.74 10.42 20.81
N ASN A 157 9.96 9.86 20.92
CA ASN A 157 10.28 8.75 21.83
C ASN A 157 10.37 9.15 23.32
N ARG A 158 10.45 10.45 23.67
CA ARG A 158 10.63 10.93 25.06
C ARG A 158 9.38 10.82 25.93
N SER A 159 8.25 10.61 25.33
CA SER A 159 7.02 10.23 25.99
C SER A 159 6.30 9.26 25.09
N PRO A 160 6.19 8.01 25.43
CA PRO A 160 4.99 7.33 25.12
C PRO A 160 3.92 8.00 25.98
N ALA A 161 3.45 9.20 25.58
CA ALA A 161 2.09 9.56 25.92
C ALA A 161 1.31 8.33 25.48
N PRO A 162 0.61 7.67 26.42
CA PRO A 162 0.01 6.39 26.08
C PRO A 162 -0.78 6.61 24.79
N PHE A 163 -0.66 5.69 23.85
CA PHE A 163 -1.36 5.67 22.56
C PHE A 163 -2.84 6.15 22.68
N ARG A 164 -3.42 6.05 23.88
CA ARG A 164 -4.74 6.53 24.26
C ARG A 164 -4.96 8.03 24.06
N ASP A 165 -4.01 8.91 24.38
CA ASP A 165 -4.23 10.36 24.34
C ASP A 165 -4.23 10.96 22.94
N ARG A 166 -3.36 10.46 22.03
CA ARG A 166 -3.33 10.93 20.63
C ARG A 166 -4.53 10.43 19.81
N GLY A 167 -5.02 9.24 20.10
CA GLY A 167 -6.24 8.69 19.51
C GLY A 167 -7.51 9.43 19.95
N ASP A 168 -7.52 10.05 21.12
CA ASP A 168 -8.66 10.82 21.62
C ASP A 168 -8.80 12.19 20.92
N GLU A 169 -7.72 12.76 20.41
CA GLU A 169 -7.81 13.99 19.61
C GLU A 169 -8.43 13.72 18.23
N SER A 170 -7.99 12.71 17.52
CA SER A 170 -8.60 12.30 16.23
C SER A 170 -10.06 11.94 16.42
N PHE A 171 -10.39 11.17 17.45
CA PHE A 171 -11.78 10.86 17.77
C PHE A 171 -12.62 12.10 18.00
N ARG A 172 -12.13 13.07 18.82
CA ARG A 172 -12.85 14.33 19.07
C ARG A 172 -13.10 15.13 17.80
N ARG A 173 -12.14 15.22 16.91
CA ARG A 173 -12.27 15.91 15.62
C ARG A 173 -13.28 15.21 14.70
N LEU A 174 -13.23 13.88 14.62
CA LEU A 174 -14.15 13.09 13.81
C LEU A 174 -15.59 13.08 14.33
N THR A 175 -15.80 13.32 15.63
CA THR A 175 -17.13 13.38 16.28
C THR A 175 -17.63 14.79 16.53
N ASN A 176 -16.87 15.82 16.18
CA ASN A 176 -17.26 17.21 16.39
C ASN A 176 -18.60 17.54 15.69
N GLY A 177 -19.56 18.02 16.42
CA GLY A 177 -20.92 18.34 15.92
C GLY A 177 -21.91 17.19 15.94
N LEU A 178 -21.56 16.01 16.44
CA LEU A 178 -22.48 14.90 16.66
C LEU A 178 -23.23 15.04 18.00
N ALA A 179 -24.45 14.51 18.06
CA ALA A 179 -25.18 14.41 19.31
C ALA A 179 -24.52 13.45 20.31
N SER A 180 -24.68 13.67 21.63
CA SER A 180 -24.01 12.88 22.67
C SER A 180 -24.25 11.37 22.56
N ALA A 181 -25.45 10.95 22.21
CA ALA A 181 -25.78 9.53 21.99
C ALA A 181 -24.97 8.92 20.82
N GLN A 182 -24.81 9.67 19.73
CA GLN A 182 -23.98 9.25 18.59
C GLN A 182 -22.50 9.19 18.97
N VAL A 183 -22.00 10.16 19.73
CA VAL A 183 -20.62 10.16 20.24
C VAL A 183 -20.33 8.92 21.07
N SER A 184 -21.28 8.53 21.95
CA SER A 184 -21.12 7.32 22.78
C SER A 184 -21.08 6.05 21.96
N ALA A 185 -21.95 5.89 20.97
CA ALA A 185 -21.94 4.75 20.04
C ALA A 185 -20.64 4.68 19.24
N ARG A 186 -20.18 5.81 18.68
CA ARG A 186 -18.91 5.93 17.95
C ARG A 186 -17.70 5.61 18.84
N ARG A 187 -17.76 5.99 20.13
CA ARG A 187 -16.70 5.67 21.10
C ARG A 187 -16.56 4.16 21.32
N ALA A 188 -17.67 3.45 21.40
CA ALA A 188 -17.65 1.99 21.55
C ALA A 188 -16.98 1.30 20.34
N GLN A 189 -17.36 1.69 19.10
CA GLN A 189 -16.73 1.19 17.87
C GLN A 189 -15.23 1.49 17.82
N TRP A 190 -14.86 2.74 18.10
CA TRP A 190 -13.47 3.22 18.11
C TRP A 190 -12.59 2.43 19.07
N ASN A 191 -13.06 2.22 20.31
CA ASN A 191 -12.33 1.49 21.33
C ASN A 191 -12.20 0.00 20.96
N MET A 192 -13.29 -0.62 20.50
CA MET A 192 -13.28 -2.01 20.04
C MET A 192 -12.23 -2.25 18.95
N LEU A 193 -12.15 -1.35 17.97
CA LEU A 193 -11.15 -1.48 16.89
C LEU A 193 -9.73 -1.22 17.40
N ARG A 194 -9.52 -0.29 18.32
CA ARG A 194 -8.20 0.01 18.88
C ARG A 194 -7.60 -1.14 19.70
N GLU A 195 -8.44 -1.97 20.27
CA GLU A 195 -8.02 -3.15 21.05
C GLU A 195 -7.64 -4.33 20.15
N GLN A 196 -7.93 -4.27 18.85
CA GLN A 196 -7.58 -5.33 17.91
C GLN A 196 -6.09 -5.34 17.59
N GLN A 197 -5.53 -6.53 17.44
CA GLN A 197 -4.16 -6.71 16.98
C GLN A 197 -3.99 -6.12 15.56
N GLY A 198 -2.92 -5.33 15.34
CA GLY A 198 -2.63 -4.72 14.06
C GLY A 198 -3.39 -3.41 13.77
N ALA A 199 -4.17 -2.90 14.71
CA ALA A 199 -4.95 -1.67 14.53
C ALA A 199 -4.12 -0.38 14.48
N GLU A 200 -2.93 -0.35 15.09
CA GLU A 200 -2.11 0.87 15.24
C GLU A 200 -1.81 1.58 13.91
N PRO A 201 -1.34 0.90 12.86
CA PRO A 201 -1.09 1.55 11.57
C PRO A 201 -2.33 2.21 10.95
N PHE A 202 -3.50 1.62 11.14
CA PHE A 202 -4.76 2.19 10.67
C PHE A 202 -5.09 3.52 11.36
N PHE A 203 -4.98 3.58 12.67
CA PHE A 203 -5.20 4.81 13.42
C PHE A 203 -4.13 5.88 13.14
N ASP A 204 -2.90 5.46 12.87
CA ASP A 204 -1.83 6.35 12.39
C ASP A 204 -2.15 6.95 11.01
N LEU A 205 -2.68 6.14 10.10
CA LEU A 205 -3.14 6.61 8.79
C LEU A 205 -4.24 7.66 8.93
N LEU A 206 -5.26 7.41 9.77
CA LEU A 206 -6.34 8.38 10.01
C LEU A 206 -5.81 9.71 10.57
N ARG A 207 -4.87 9.67 11.52
CA ARG A 207 -4.23 10.87 12.08
C ARG A 207 -3.48 11.68 11.02
N ARG A 208 -2.78 11.03 10.10
CA ARG A 208 -2.05 11.69 9.00
C ARG A 208 -2.99 12.34 8.00
N LEU A 209 -4.10 11.71 7.69
CA LEU A 209 -5.13 12.27 6.81
C LEU A 209 -5.72 13.58 7.36
N GLU A 210 -5.91 13.66 8.66
CA GLU A 210 -6.39 14.89 9.31
C GLU A 210 -5.41 16.06 9.14
N GLN A 211 -4.11 15.81 9.14
CA GLN A 211 -3.08 16.83 8.95
C GLN A 211 -3.05 17.42 7.53
N LEU A 212 -3.59 16.69 6.55
CA LEU A 212 -3.67 17.14 5.16
C LEU A 212 -4.77 18.21 4.92
N GLY A 213 -5.55 18.60 5.93
CA GLY A 213 -6.57 19.65 5.81
C GLY A 213 -7.70 19.34 4.82
N THR A 214 -7.90 18.07 4.50
CA THR A 214 -8.94 17.59 3.59
C THR A 214 -10.32 17.93 4.16
N GLY A 215 -11.22 18.47 3.31
CA GLY A 215 -12.53 19.02 3.66
C GLY A 215 -13.26 18.28 4.78
N GLN A 216 -13.35 18.91 5.95
CA GLN A 216 -13.63 18.23 7.22
C GLN A 216 -14.91 17.38 7.25
N GLN A 217 -15.95 17.75 6.50
CA GLN A 217 -17.22 17.04 6.56
C GLN A 217 -17.22 15.77 5.68
N ASP A 218 -16.69 15.84 4.47
CA ASP A 218 -16.59 14.67 3.58
C ASP A 218 -15.59 13.65 4.14
N HIS A 219 -14.45 14.11 4.63
CA HIS A 219 -13.46 13.25 5.28
C HIS A 219 -14.05 12.49 6.47
N ARG A 220 -14.78 13.19 7.37
CA ARG A 220 -15.45 12.54 8.51
C ARG A 220 -16.43 11.46 8.08
N ARG A 221 -17.27 11.76 7.08
CA ARG A 221 -18.23 10.79 6.54
C ARG A 221 -17.52 9.53 6.03
N ARG A 222 -16.48 9.68 5.22
CA ARG A 222 -15.73 8.59 4.62
C ARG A 222 -15.01 7.72 5.67
N VAL A 223 -14.40 8.35 6.68
CA VAL A 223 -13.77 7.62 7.80
C VAL A 223 -14.80 6.81 8.58
N TRP A 224 -15.97 7.40 8.89
CA TRP A 224 -17.02 6.67 9.61
C TRP A 224 -17.64 5.56 8.76
N GLU A 225 -17.80 5.75 7.47
CA GLU A 225 -18.24 4.70 6.56
C GLU A 225 -17.30 3.49 6.55
N LEU A 226 -15.99 3.73 6.61
CA LEU A 226 -14.99 2.67 6.71
C LEU A 226 -15.05 2.00 8.09
N ILE A 227 -15.08 2.79 9.18
CA ILE A 227 -15.19 2.26 10.55
C ILE A 227 -16.45 1.43 10.71
N ASP A 228 -17.59 1.88 10.19
CA ASP A 228 -18.84 1.13 10.25
C ASP A 228 -18.69 -0.25 9.61
N ALA A 229 -18.14 -0.31 8.38
CA ALA A 229 -17.97 -1.58 7.66
C ALA A 229 -17.05 -2.57 8.38
N ILE A 230 -15.95 -2.09 8.98
CA ILE A 230 -15.00 -2.98 9.70
C ILE A 230 -15.40 -3.26 11.16
N SER A 231 -16.49 -2.64 11.65
CA SER A 231 -17.00 -2.83 13.02
C SER A 231 -18.21 -3.76 13.08
N GLU A 232 -18.77 -4.17 11.94
CA GLU A 232 -19.89 -5.10 11.91
C GLU A 232 -19.51 -6.46 12.49
N ASN A 233 -20.47 -7.12 13.12
CA ASN A 233 -20.26 -8.43 13.73
C ASN A 233 -20.62 -9.54 12.72
N SER A 234 -19.83 -9.67 11.65
CA SER A 234 -19.94 -10.72 10.64
C SER A 234 -18.56 -11.28 10.28
N PRO A 235 -18.46 -12.52 9.81
CA PRO A 235 -17.20 -13.09 9.34
C PRO A 235 -16.56 -12.28 8.20
N GLU A 236 -17.39 -11.75 7.31
CA GLU A 236 -16.96 -10.94 6.16
C GLU A 236 -16.40 -9.58 6.62
N SER A 237 -17.03 -8.94 7.62
CA SER A 237 -16.50 -7.71 8.23
C SER A 237 -15.20 -7.97 8.99
N GLU A 238 -15.06 -9.11 9.64
CA GLU A 238 -13.81 -9.50 10.28
C GLU A 238 -12.68 -9.72 9.27
N GLN A 239 -12.97 -10.32 8.13
CA GLN A 239 -12.01 -10.47 7.03
C GLN A 239 -11.62 -9.09 6.46
N LEU A 240 -12.60 -8.22 6.19
CA LEU A 240 -12.37 -6.85 5.73
C LEU A 240 -11.50 -6.07 6.73
N ARG A 241 -11.76 -6.20 8.03
CA ARG A 241 -10.97 -5.53 9.10
C ARG A 241 -9.52 -5.94 9.07
N ARG A 242 -9.23 -7.24 8.93
CA ARG A 242 -7.86 -7.76 8.78
C ARG A 242 -7.18 -7.17 7.56
N GLU A 243 -7.85 -7.18 6.41
CA GLU A 243 -7.34 -6.61 5.16
C GLU A 243 -7.06 -5.10 5.28
N VAL A 244 -7.95 -4.34 5.92
CA VAL A 244 -7.80 -2.89 6.17
C VAL A 244 -6.59 -2.62 7.06
N PHE A 245 -6.40 -3.38 8.14
CA PHE A 245 -5.28 -3.20 9.04
C PHE A 245 -3.94 -3.56 8.40
N ASP A 246 -3.89 -4.65 7.62
CA ASP A 246 -2.69 -5.06 6.89
C ASP A 246 -2.27 -4.00 5.86
N ARG A 247 -3.22 -3.49 5.08
CA ARG A 247 -2.95 -2.47 4.06
C ARG A 247 -2.64 -1.09 4.64
N ALA A 248 -3.17 -0.75 5.81
CA ALA A 248 -2.89 0.53 6.47
C ALA A 248 -1.44 0.65 6.95
N GLY A 249 -0.71 -0.46 7.08
CA GLY A 249 0.68 -0.52 7.54
C GLY A 249 1.71 0.01 6.54
N GLU A 250 1.32 0.36 5.31
CA GLU A 250 2.23 0.92 4.34
C GLU A 250 2.70 2.33 4.73
N PRO A 251 4.00 2.68 4.51
CA PRO A 251 4.53 3.95 4.93
C PRO A 251 3.89 5.10 4.17
N ALA A 252 3.14 5.91 4.91
CA ALA A 252 2.47 7.08 4.39
C ALA A 252 3.26 8.34 4.75
N CYS A 253 3.86 9.01 3.77
CA CYS A 253 4.22 10.42 3.90
C CYS A 253 3.27 11.23 3.03
N CYS A 254 2.92 12.45 3.47
CA CYS A 254 2.13 13.41 2.71
C CYS A 254 0.90 12.79 2.00
N ASP A 255 0.73 13.00 0.72
CA ASP A 255 -0.39 12.49 -0.08
C ASP A 255 -0.47 10.96 -0.17
N ARG A 256 0.59 10.22 0.23
CA ARG A 256 0.52 8.75 0.34
C ARG A 256 -0.56 8.29 1.32
N ALA A 257 -0.82 9.05 2.38
CA ALA A 257 -1.92 8.75 3.30
C ALA A 257 -3.28 8.81 2.58
N ALA A 258 -3.48 9.81 1.69
CA ALA A 258 -4.70 9.91 0.88
C ALA A 258 -4.82 8.76 -0.13
N PHE A 259 -3.70 8.35 -0.73
CA PHE A 259 -3.63 7.20 -1.65
C PHE A 259 -3.97 5.88 -0.93
N SER A 260 -3.33 5.62 0.21
CA SER A 260 -3.58 4.42 1.02
C SER A 260 -5.03 4.36 1.49
N PHE A 261 -5.57 5.47 1.97
CA PHE A 261 -6.96 5.55 2.40
C PHE A 261 -7.94 5.27 1.26
N GLY A 262 -7.70 5.82 0.05
CA GLY A 262 -8.51 5.51 -1.13
C GLY A 262 -8.54 4.02 -1.47
N ASN A 263 -7.43 3.32 -1.29
CA ASN A 263 -7.37 1.87 -1.48
C ASN A 263 -8.20 1.12 -0.42
N LEU A 264 -8.20 1.59 0.84
CA LEU A 264 -9.06 1.02 1.90
C LEU A 264 -10.54 1.24 1.59
N GLU A 265 -10.92 2.41 1.08
CA GLU A 265 -12.30 2.69 0.68
C GLU A 265 -12.78 1.79 -0.46
N VAL A 266 -11.91 1.46 -1.41
CA VAL A 266 -12.24 0.48 -2.46
C VAL A 266 -12.60 -0.88 -1.86
N ALA A 267 -11.86 -1.38 -0.87
CA ALA A 267 -12.20 -2.62 -0.18
C ALA A 267 -13.58 -2.55 0.51
N VAL A 268 -13.89 -1.41 1.14
CA VAL A 268 -15.23 -1.19 1.74
C VAL A 268 -16.35 -1.13 0.70
N LEU A 269 -16.09 -0.51 -0.46
CA LEU A 269 -17.08 -0.48 -1.55
C LEU A 269 -17.39 -1.87 -2.08
N VAL A 270 -16.38 -2.72 -2.23
CA VAL A 270 -16.54 -4.13 -2.61
C VAL A 270 -17.36 -4.88 -1.55
N TYR A 271 -16.97 -4.75 -0.28
CA TYR A 271 -17.69 -5.37 0.83
C TYR A 271 -19.18 -4.99 0.85
N ARG A 272 -19.48 -3.70 0.77
CA ARG A 272 -20.87 -3.20 0.76
C ARG A 272 -21.66 -3.69 -0.44
N ALA A 273 -21.06 -3.73 -1.62
CA ALA A 273 -21.71 -4.22 -2.82
C ALA A 273 -22.06 -5.73 -2.70
N LEU A 274 -21.20 -6.52 -2.05
CA LEU A 274 -21.45 -7.94 -1.79
C LEU A 274 -22.50 -8.17 -0.68
N SER A 275 -22.60 -7.25 0.28
CA SER A 275 -23.55 -7.35 1.40
C SER A 275 -24.99 -6.95 1.01
N GLN A 276 -25.22 -6.43 -0.20
CA GLN A 276 -26.56 -6.12 -0.70
C GLN A 276 -27.35 -7.39 -1.04
N ALA A 277 -28.68 -7.29 -1.05
CA ALA A 277 -29.53 -8.41 -1.45
C ALA A 277 -29.20 -8.88 -2.88
N MET A 278 -29.23 -10.20 -3.11
CA MET A 278 -28.98 -10.81 -4.41
C MET A 278 -30.15 -10.55 -5.38
N ASP A 279 -30.21 -9.36 -5.93
CA ASP A 279 -31.16 -8.97 -6.96
C ASP A 279 -30.45 -8.36 -8.19
N GLN A 280 -31.20 -7.88 -9.16
CA GLN A 280 -30.65 -7.19 -10.33
C GLN A 280 -29.88 -5.92 -9.96
N SER A 281 -30.20 -5.27 -8.84
CA SER A 281 -29.51 -4.06 -8.37
C SER A 281 -28.09 -4.35 -7.94
N GLN A 282 -27.84 -5.51 -7.28
CA GLN A 282 -26.51 -5.95 -6.89
C GLN A 282 -25.62 -6.19 -8.12
N GLY A 283 -26.11 -6.89 -9.14
CA GLY A 283 -25.35 -7.12 -10.37
C GLY A 283 -24.93 -5.83 -11.06
N LYS A 284 -25.85 -4.85 -11.16
CA LYS A 284 -25.57 -3.52 -11.71
C LYS A 284 -24.56 -2.74 -10.86
N ALA A 285 -24.67 -2.78 -9.54
CA ALA A 285 -23.75 -2.13 -8.63
C ALA A 285 -22.31 -2.74 -8.74
N LEU A 286 -22.20 -4.06 -8.76
CA LEU A 286 -20.92 -4.76 -8.89
C LEU A 286 -20.28 -4.54 -10.26
N SER A 287 -21.05 -4.55 -11.36
CA SER A 287 -20.51 -4.26 -12.70
C SER A 287 -20.04 -2.82 -12.83
N ALA A 288 -20.80 -1.85 -12.29
CA ALA A 288 -20.41 -0.45 -12.25
C ALA A 288 -19.13 -0.24 -11.40
N LEU A 289 -19.04 -0.90 -10.24
CA LEU A 289 -17.83 -0.88 -9.42
C LEU A 289 -16.63 -1.49 -10.17
N SER A 290 -16.83 -2.62 -10.86
CA SER A 290 -15.76 -3.24 -11.65
C SER A 290 -15.28 -2.32 -12.79
N ARG A 291 -16.19 -1.63 -13.49
CA ARG A 291 -15.83 -0.62 -14.49
C ARG A 291 -15.02 0.52 -13.89
N GLY A 292 -15.44 1.06 -12.75
CA GLY A 292 -14.69 2.09 -12.05
C GLY A 292 -13.29 1.64 -11.65
N LEU A 293 -13.15 0.41 -11.16
CA LEU A 293 -11.87 -0.21 -10.81
C LEU A 293 -11.00 -0.52 -12.04
N PHE A 294 -11.60 -0.90 -13.16
CA PHE A 294 -10.89 -1.07 -14.43
C PHE A 294 -10.31 0.26 -14.91
N ARG A 295 -11.13 1.31 -14.96
CA ARG A 295 -10.69 2.66 -15.31
C ARG A 295 -9.60 3.17 -14.37
N LEU A 296 -9.71 2.92 -13.06
CA LEU A 296 -8.69 3.28 -12.07
C LEU A 296 -7.35 2.58 -12.36
N HIS A 297 -7.40 1.30 -12.71
CA HIS A 297 -6.21 0.55 -13.12
C HIS A 297 -5.57 1.12 -14.40
N GLU A 298 -6.38 1.48 -15.40
CA GLU A 298 -5.89 2.13 -16.62
C GLU A 298 -5.28 3.51 -16.34
N VAL A 299 -5.88 4.31 -15.43
CA VAL A 299 -5.28 5.58 -14.96
C VAL A 299 -3.90 5.33 -14.35
N ASP A 300 -3.74 4.31 -13.53
CA ASP A 300 -2.45 3.97 -12.92
C ASP A 300 -1.42 3.50 -13.95
N LYS A 301 -1.84 2.80 -15.02
CA LYS A 301 -0.94 2.48 -16.15
C LYS A 301 -0.44 3.73 -16.86
N PHE A 302 -1.33 4.73 -17.07
CA PHE A 302 -0.93 6.02 -17.66
C PHE A 302 0.08 6.75 -16.78
N ALA A 303 -0.18 6.83 -15.48
CA ALA A 303 0.76 7.42 -14.54
C ALA A 303 2.10 6.68 -14.54
N SER A 304 2.08 5.34 -14.54
CA SER A 304 3.28 4.51 -14.61
C SER A 304 4.08 4.75 -15.90
N ALA A 305 3.41 4.84 -17.05
CA ALA A 305 4.06 5.10 -18.33
C ALA A 305 4.68 6.51 -18.37
N ASP A 306 4.07 7.48 -17.70
CA ASP A 306 4.61 8.84 -17.58
C ASP A 306 5.87 8.88 -16.69
N ILE A 307 5.86 8.14 -15.60
CA ILE A 307 7.00 7.95 -14.70
C ILE A 307 8.15 7.24 -15.44
N GLN A 308 7.86 6.13 -16.13
CA GLN A 308 8.85 5.37 -16.90
C GLN A 308 9.53 6.21 -17.97
N ARG A 309 8.82 7.14 -18.64
CA ARG A 309 9.44 8.08 -19.58
C ARG A 309 10.50 8.95 -18.91
N SER A 310 10.25 9.42 -17.70
CA SER A 310 11.25 10.16 -16.92
C SER A 310 12.42 9.28 -16.51
N GLU A 311 12.17 8.01 -16.13
CA GLU A 311 13.22 7.02 -15.84
C GLU A 311 14.12 6.77 -17.06
N MET A 312 13.54 6.60 -18.23
CA MET A 312 14.28 6.41 -19.48
C MET A 312 15.23 7.58 -19.76
N ILE A 313 14.76 8.83 -19.60
CA ILE A 313 15.58 10.03 -19.80
C ILE A 313 16.72 10.11 -18.78
N VAL A 314 16.45 9.80 -17.51
CA VAL A 314 17.48 9.82 -16.46
C VAL A 314 18.55 8.75 -16.71
N ASN A 315 18.16 7.61 -17.26
CA ASN A 315 19.08 6.49 -17.55
C ASN A 315 19.74 6.59 -18.93
N ASP A 316 19.36 7.55 -19.77
CA ASP A 316 19.97 7.74 -21.09
C ASP A 316 21.36 8.40 -20.95
N PRO A 317 22.45 7.72 -21.36
CA PRO A 317 23.81 8.26 -21.28
C PRO A 317 24.04 9.44 -22.22
N THR A 318 23.18 9.66 -23.22
CA THR A 318 23.32 10.75 -24.19
C THR A 318 22.73 12.07 -23.69
N VAL A 319 21.88 12.03 -22.66
CA VAL A 319 21.30 13.22 -22.05
C VAL A 319 22.22 13.82 -21.01
N SER A 320 22.45 15.13 -21.08
CA SER A 320 23.28 15.86 -20.12
C SER A 320 22.69 15.82 -18.70
N GLU A 321 23.54 15.97 -17.68
CA GLU A 321 23.11 15.98 -16.26
C GLU A 321 22.09 17.11 -15.98
N GLU A 322 22.22 18.24 -16.65
CA GLU A 322 21.26 19.35 -16.58
C GLU A 322 19.90 18.95 -17.17
N GLY A 323 19.90 18.24 -18.29
CA GLY A 323 18.68 17.70 -18.92
C GLY A 323 18.01 16.61 -18.09
N LYS A 324 18.76 15.85 -17.31
CA LYS A 324 18.24 14.81 -16.39
C LYS A 324 17.61 15.39 -15.11
N ARG A 325 18.04 16.56 -14.67
CA ARG A 325 17.64 17.16 -13.39
C ARG A 325 16.13 17.28 -13.20
N PRO A 326 15.33 17.83 -14.14
CA PRO A 326 13.87 17.91 -13.97
C PRO A 326 13.22 16.55 -13.91
N HIS A 327 13.73 15.54 -14.62
CA HIS A 327 13.20 14.18 -14.60
C HIS A 327 13.52 13.45 -13.29
N ARG A 328 14.70 13.70 -12.69
CA ARG A 328 15.01 13.19 -11.34
C ARG A 328 14.10 13.77 -10.29
N LEU A 329 13.83 15.08 -10.34
CA LEU A 329 12.87 15.72 -9.43
C LEU A 329 11.49 15.08 -9.58
N ARG A 330 11.04 14.92 -10.82
CA ARG A 330 9.74 14.29 -11.12
C ARG A 330 9.66 12.85 -10.63
N LEU A 331 10.74 12.07 -10.68
CA LEU A 331 10.78 10.70 -10.14
C LEU A 331 10.70 10.66 -8.62
N SER A 332 11.14 11.70 -7.91
CA SER A 332 10.95 11.77 -6.45
C SER A 332 9.49 12.01 -6.06
N GLU A 333 8.66 12.46 -6.99
CA GLU A 333 7.24 12.80 -6.80
C GLU A 333 6.31 11.77 -7.48
N GLU A 334 6.71 10.50 -7.55
CA GLU A 334 5.92 9.42 -8.18
C GLU A 334 4.49 9.32 -7.63
N VAL A 335 4.33 9.50 -6.32
CA VAL A 335 3.01 9.42 -5.66
C VAL A 335 2.14 10.59 -6.06
N GLU A 336 2.69 11.78 -6.11
CA GLU A 336 2.03 13.02 -6.50
C GLU A 336 1.59 12.95 -7.96
N ILE A 337 2.39 12.35 -8.85
CA ILE A 337 2.02 12.09 -10.25
C ILE A 337 0.80 11.15 -10.32
N ARG A 338 0.84 10.02 -9.60
CA ARG A 338 -0.28 9.06 -9.57
C ARG A 338 -1.56 9.69 -9.05
N LEU A 339 -1.45 10.44 -7.96
CA LEU A 339 -2.58 11.17 -7.39
C LEU A 339 -3.09 12.28 -8.31
N ALA A 340 -2.22 12.99 -9.03
CA ALA A 340 -2.61 14.01 -9.98
C ALA A 340 -3.47 13.41 -11.12
N TYR A 341 -3.09 12.26 -11.68
CA TYR A 341 -3.91 11.55 -12.66
C TYR A 341 -5.23 11.11 -12.07
N ARG A 342 -5.23 10.42 -10.92
CA ARG A 342 -6.44 9.94 -10.26
C ARG A 342 -7.38 11.09 -9.90
N TYR A 343 -6.87 12.13 -9.26
CA TYR A 343 -7.65 13.29 -8.85
C TYR A 343 -8.20 14.08 -10.06
N GLY A 344 -7.38 14.31 -11.08
CA GLY A 344 -7.78 15.05 -12.28
C GLY A 344 -8.84 14.30 -13.12
N LEU A 345 -8.92 12.98 -13.01
CA LEU A 345 -9.83 12.15 -13.79
C LEU A 345 -11.00 11.57 -12.97
N LYS A 346 -11.00 11.70 -11.64
CA LYS A 346 -11.96 11.02 -10.74
C LYS A 346 -13.42 11.22 -11.11
N ASP A 347 -13.82 12.46 -11.36
CA ASP A 347 -15.22 12.79 -11.63
C ASP A 347 -15.61 12.42 -13.06
N ARG A 348 -14.74 12.64 -14.03
CA ARG A 348 -14.95 12.31 -15.45
C ARG A 348 -15.05 10.81 -15.70
N LEU A 349 -14.25 10.01 -15.00
CA LEU A 349 -14.20 8.54 -15.12
C LEU A 349 -14.97 7.82 -13.99
N GLN A 350 -15.54 8.55 -13.04
CA GLN A 350 -16.26 7.99 -11.88
C GLN A 350 -15.37 6.99 -11.11
N LEU A 351 -14.14 7.39 -10.81
CA LEU A 351 -13.18 6.53 -10.13
C LEU A 351 -13.58 6.29 -8.68
N PRO A 352 -13.64 5.04 -8.21
CA PRO A 352 -14.03 4.72 -6.84
C PRO A 352 -12.93 5.10 -5.85
N GLY A 353 -13.30 5.44 -4.61
CA GLY A 353 -12.39 5.64 -3.48
C GLY A 353 -11.47 6.86 -3.60
N GLN A 354 -11.78 7.84 -4.46
CA GLN A 354 -10.88 8.99 -4.63
C GLN A 354 -11.20 10.14 -3.68
N PRO A 355 -10.17 10.81 -3.11
CA PRO A 355 -10.36 11.95 -2.22
C PRO A 355 -10.95 13.16 -2.94
N GLN A 356 -11.76 13.95 -2.24
CA GLN A 356 -12.31 15.19 -2.80
C GLN A 356 -11.28 16.31 -2.92
N ARG A 357 -10.24 16.28 -2.08
CA ARG A 357 -9.12 17.23 -2.08
C ARG A 357 -7.80 16.50 -1.84
N THR A 358 -6.73 17.05 -2.41
CA THR A 358 -5.36 16.63 -2.20
C THR A 358 -4.50 17.87 -1.96
N ALA A 359 -3.41 17.73 -1.23
CA ALA A 359 -2.55 18.87 -0.87
C ALA A 359 -1.47 19.15 -1.92
N PHE A 360 -0.92 18.13 -2.57
CA PHE A 360 0.33 18.23 -3.32
C PHE A 360 0.25 17.71 -4.77
N THR A 361 -0.93 17.47 -5.30
CA THR A 361 -1.08 16.98 -6.70
C THR A 361 -0.49 17.93 -7.74
N GLN A 362 -0.36 19.23 -7.42
CA GLN A 362 0.28 20.21 -8.30
C GLN A 362 1.78 19.91 -8.51
N MET A 363 2.43 19.27 -7.53
CA MET A 363 3.84 18.88 -7.63
C MET A 363 4.09 17.79 -8.67
N GLY A 364 3.07 16.97 -8.97
CA GLY A 364 3.16 15.93 -10.00
C GLY A 364 3.31 16.46 -11.43
N ASP A 365 3.13 17.76 -11.67
CA ASP A 365 3.24 18.44 -12.98
C ASP A 365 2.55 17.67 -14.13
N VAL A 366 1.30 17.26 -13.88
CA VAL A 366 0.45 16.58 -14.87
C VAL A 366 -0.42 17.63 -15.57
N THR A 367 -0.12 17.88 -16.84
CA THR A 367 -0.83 18.89 -17.64
C THR A 367 -2.24 18.45 -18.00
N GLN A 368 -3.12 19.43 -18.30
CA GLN A 368 -4.49 19.15 -18.73
C GLN A 368 -4.52 18.33 -20.03
N ASP A 369 -3.58 18.52 -20.95
CA ASP A 369 -3.48 17.75 -22.19
C ASP A 369 -3.16 16.27 -21.92
N ARG A 370 -2.30 15.99 -20.93
CA ARG A 370 -2.04 14.62 -20.49
C ARG A 370 -3.27 13.98 -19.88
N LEU A 371 -4.03 14.71 -19.05
CA LEU A 371 -5.29 14.24 -18.50
C LEU A 371 -6.33 13.96 -19.60
N ASN A 372 -6.45 14.85 -20.59
CA ASN A 372 -7.37 14.65 -21.70
C ASN A 372 -6.98 13.43 -22.54
N SER A 373 -5.70 13.28 -22.88
CA SER A 373 -5.21 12.11 -23.63
C SER A 373 -5.44 10.81 -22.86
N ALA A 374 -5.24 10.79 -21.54
CA ALA A 374 -5.54 9.64 -20.72
C ALA A 374 -7.05 9.32 -20.71
N TYR A 375 -7.89 10.34 -20.52
CA TYR A 375 -9.33 10.20 -20.53
C TYR A 375 -9.85 9.56 -21.82
N GLU A 376 -9.47 10.12 -22.97
CA GLU A 376 -9.92 9.65 -24.30
C GLU A 376 -9.56 8.17 -24.52
N LYS A 377 -8.33 7.78 -24.18
CA LYS A 377 -7.86 6.41 -24.33
C LYS A 377 -8.54 5.44 -23.38
N ILE A 378 -8.81 5.87 -22.13
CA ILE A 378 -9.48 5.00 -21.14
C ILE A 378 -10.95 4.80 -21.52
N VAL A 379 -11.66 5.85 -21.92
CA VAL A 379 -13.05 5.74 -22.37
C VAL A 379 -13.19 4.88 -23.64
N ALA A 380 -12.17 4.90 -24.51
CA ALA A 380 -12.15 4.03 -25.70
C ALA A 380 -12.07 2.54 -25.35
N LEU A 381 -11.65 2.20 -24.12
CA LEU A 381 -11.65 0.81 -23.62
C LEU A 381 -12.97 0.41 -22.96
N ASP A 382 -13.93 1.32 -22.79
CA ASP A 382 -15.25 0.97 -22.26
C ASP A 382 -15.94 -0.02 -23.21
N ASN A 383 -16.54 -1.06 -22.64
CA ASN A 383 -17.16 -2.18 -23.33
C ASN A 383 -16.20 -3.03 -24.22
N SER A 384 -14.89 -2.86 -24.04
CA SER A 384 -13.88 -3.66 -24.72
C SER A 384 -13.80 -5.08 -24.16
N PRO A 385 -13.18 -6.02 -24.91
CA PRO A 385 -12.86 -7.34 -24.37
C PRO A 385 -12.01 -7.29 -23.10
N GLU A 386 -11.14 -6.29 -22.94
CA GLU A 386 -10.28 -6.10 -21.79
C GLU A 386 -11.10 -5.72 -20.53
N GLU A 387 -12.07 -4.81 -20.67
CA GLU A 387 -12.98 -4.48 -19.55
C GLU A 387 -13.82 -5.72 -19.17
N PHE A 388 -14.33 -6.46 -20.14
CA PHE A 388 -15.06 -7.69 -19.87
C PHE A 388 -14.20 -8.72 -19.15
N GLN A 389 -12.95 -8.94 -19.58
CA GLN A 389 -12.01 -9.85 -18.90
C GLN A 389 -11.68 -9.36 -17.48
N ALA A 390 -11.52 -8.06 -17.30
CA ALA A 390 -11.33 -7.48 -15.97
C ALA A 390 -12.53 -7.75 -15.05
N LEU A 391 -13.77 -7.70 -15.55
CA LEU A 391 -14.97 -8.02 -14.79
C LEU A 391 -15.00 -9.48 -14.38
N VAL A 392 -14.87 -10.41 -15.33
CA VAL A 392 -15.00 -11.86 -15.07
C VAL A 392 -13.86 -12.42 -14.21
N SER A 393 -12.70 -11.76 -14.17
CA SER A 393 -11.58 -12.14 -13.34
C SER A 393 -11.68 -11.65 -11.89
N ARG A 394 -12.64 -10.77 -11.57
CA ARG A 394 -12.79 -10.25 -10.20
C ARG A 394 -13.47 -11.26 -9.29
N GLU A 395 -12.85 -11.55 -8.17
CA GLU A 395 -13.36 -12.49 -7.18
C GLU A 395 -14.79 -12.17 -6.74
N PHE A 396 -15.08 -10.90 -6.43
CA PHE A 396 -16.42 -10.50 -6.01
C PHE A 396 -17.48 -10.75 -7.11
N TRP A 397 -17.12 -10.62 -8.39
CA TRP A 397 -18.01 -10.92 -9.50
C TRP A 397 -18.23 -12.43 -9.65
N GLN A 398 -17.18 -13.22 -9.53
CA GLN A 398 -17.25 -14.67 -9.57
C GLN A 398 -18.14 -15.21 -8.43
N VAL A 399 -17.95 -14.69 -7.22
CA VAL A 399 -18.81 -15.03 -6.07
C VAL A 399 -20.28 -14.69 -6.35
N TYR A 400 -20.54 -13.49 -6.87
CA TYR A 400 -21.92 -13.09 -7.24
C TYR A 400 -22.54 -14.01 -8.28
N ILE A 401 -21.84 -14.30 -9.39
CA ILE A 401 -22.33 -15.17 -10.47
C ILE A 401 -22.56 -16.60 -9.97
N THR A 402 -21.61 -17.15 -9.22
CA THR A 402 -21.72 -18.50 -8.66
C THR A 402 -22.90 -18.64 -7.70
N ASN A 403 -23.14 -17.63 -6.88
CA ASN A 403 -24.26 -17.64 -5.94
C ASN A 403 -25.62 -17.45 -6.66
N LYS A 404 -25.70 -16.54 -7.63
CA LYS A 404 -26.93 -16.27 -8.41
C LYS A 404 -27.36 -17.50 -9.22
N TYR A 405 -26.39 -18.24 -9.78
CA TYR A 405 -26.63 -19.38 -10.67
C TYR A 405 -26.15 -20.71 -10.06
N ARG A 406 -26.23 -20.85 -8.74
CA ARG A 406 -25.72 -22.01 -7.97
C ARG A 406 -26.11 -23.36 -8.59
N ALA A 407 -27.38 -23.53 -8.96
CA ALA A 407 -27.87 -24.80 -9.52
C ALA A 407 -27.14 -25.18 -10.83
N GLN A 408 -26.76 -24.21 -11.65
CA GLN A 408 -26.03 -24.47 -12.90
C GLN A 408 -24.59 -24.91 -12.62
N PHE A 409 -23.92 -24.29 -11.65
CA PHE A 409 -22.58 -24.70 -11.23
C PHE A 409 -22.60 -26.07 -10.55
N GLU A 410 -23.60 -26.37 -9.73
CA GLU A 410 -23.74 -27.68 -9.09
C GLU A 410 -23.98 -28.79 -10.16
N ALA A 411 -24.84 -28.53 -11.14
CA ALA A 411 -25.08 -29.47 -12.25
C ALA A 411 -23.81 -29.70 -13.10
N GLN A 412 -22.97 -28.69 -13.31
CA GLN A 412 -21.71 -28.81 -14.03
C GLN A 412 -20.65 -29.56 -13.24
N ARG A 413 -20.56 -29.32 -11.91
CA ARG A 413 -19.59 -29.99 -11.02
C ARG A 413 -19.88 -31.46 -10.79
N GLN A 414 -21.13 -31.85 -10.83
CA GLN A 414 -21.54 -33.22 -10.49
C GLN A 414 -20.81 -34.30 -11.31
N PRO A 415 -20.73 -34.24 -12.66
CA PRO A 415 -20.03 -35.26 -13.44
C PRO A 415 -18.52 -35.31 -13.14
N ALA A 416 -17.87 -34.16 -12.94
CA ALA A 416 -16.47 -34.11 -12.56
C ALA A 416 -16.23 -34.73 -11.16
N GLN A 417 -17.12 -34.46 -10.20
CA GLN A 417 -17.06 -35.05 -8.87
C GLN A 417 -17.24 -36.58 -8.90
N GLU A 418 -18.10 -37.10 -9.76
CA GLU A 418 -18.27 -38.54 -9.95
C GLU A 418 -16.98 -39.18 -10.54
N ARG A 419 -16.33 -38.53 -11.52
CA ARG A 419 -15.05 -38.99 -12.08
C ARG A 419 -13.93 -38.95 -11.04
N LEU A 420 -13.81 -37.86 -10.27
CA LEU A 420 -12.83 -37.72 -9.18
C LEU A 420 -13.04 -38.78 -8.09
N ASN A 421 -14.28 -39.08 -7.73
CA ASN A 421 -14.60 -40.15 -6.78
C ASN A 421 -14.18 -41.54 -7.33
N ALA A 422 -14.45 -41.84 -8.60
CA ALA A 422 -14.04 -43.08 -9.24
C ALA A 422 -12.50 -43.25 -9.31
N LEU A 423 -11.76 -42.15 -9.58
CA LEU A 423 -10.29 -42.14 -9.53
C LEU A 423 -9.79 -42.44 -8.12
N ARG A 424 -10.38 -41.79 -7.09
CA ARG A 424 -10.04 -42.04 -5.68
C ARG A 424 -10.30 -43.48 -5.28
N ASP A 425 -11.46 -44.03 -5.64
CA ASP A 425 -11.83 -45.40 -5.30
C ASP A 425 -10.91 -46.41 -5.98
N SER A 426 -10.50 -46.18 -7.23
CA SER A 426 -9.52 -46.98 -7.95
C SER A 426 -8.13 -46.93 -7.32
N PHE A 427 -7.71 -45.76 -6.83
CA PHE A 427 -6.45 -45.59 -6.11
C PHE A 427 -6.48 -46.35 -4.76
N VAL A 428 -7.55 -46.19 -3.99
CA VAL A 428 -7.72 -46.86 -2.70
C VAL A 428 -7.76 -48.39 -2.87
N ALA A 429 -8.35 -48.88 -3.96
CA ALA A 429 -8.37 -50.28 -4.32
C ALA A 429 -7.01 -50.82 -4.81
N GLY A 430 -6.00 -49.98 -4.96
CA GLY A 430 -4.69 -50.37 -5.49
C GLY A 430 -4.66 -50.64 -6.98
N LEU A 431 -5.70 -50.25 -7.70
CA LEU A 431 -5.84 -50.47 -9.15
C LEU A 431 -5.18 -49.33 -9.98
N LEU A 432 -4.89 -48.17 -9.34
CA LEU A 432 -4.29 -47.00 -9.98
C LEU A 432 -3.01 -46.60 -9.23
N PRO A 433 -1.85 -46.51 -9.89
CA PRO A 433 -0.61 -46.00 -9.30
C PRO A 433 -0.75 -44.54 -8.82
N GLU A 434 -0.03 -44.19 -7.76
CA GLU A 434 -0.09 -42.85 -7.17
C GLU A 434 0.23 -41.72 -8.18
N ALA A 435 1.23 -41.91 -9.02
CA ALA A 435 1.62 -40.95 -10.05
C ALA A 435 0.50 -40.71 -11.09
N ASP A 436 -0.18 -41.80 -11.51
CA ASP A 436 -1.30 -41.72 -12.44
C ASP A 436 -2.56 -41.14 -11.78
N TYR A 437 -2.82 -41.48 -10.52
CA TYR A 437 -3.90 -40.89 -9.74
C TYR A 437 -3.74 -39.38 -9.62
N LYS A 438 -2.54 -38.92 -9.23
CA LYS A 438 -2.27 -37.51 -9.09
C LYS A 438 -2.45 -36.79 -10.43
N LYS A 439 -1.85 -37.32 -11.50
CA LYS A 439 -1.95 -36.71 -12.84
C LYS A 439 -3.40 -36.62 -13.32
N GLN A 440 -4.18 -37.69 -13.22
CA GLN A 440 -5.56 -37.72 -13.68
C GLN A 440 -6.46 -36.82 -12.84
N THR A 441 -6.17 -36.69 -11.54
CA THR A 441 -6.88 -35.76 -10.64
C THR A 441 -6.58 -34.32 -11.00
N ASP A 442 -5.30 -33.98 -11.23
CA ASP A 442 -4.87 -32.64 -11.63
C ASP A 442 -5.47 -32.26 -13.00
N ASP A 443 -5.48 -33.19 -13.98
CA ASP A 443 -6.08 -32.99 -15.31
C ASP A 443 -7.60 -32.74 -15.21
N GLU A 444 -8.33 -33.52 -14.41
CA GLU A 444 -9.77 -33.36 -14.19
C GLU A 444 -10.12 -32.05 -13.50
N GLN A 445 -9.33 -31.65 -12.49
CA GLN A 445 -9.51 -30.37 -11.81
C GLN A 445 -9.22 -29.18 -12.75
N ALA A 446 -8.19 -29.28 -13.58
CA ALA A 446 -7.87 -28.25 -14.57
C ALA A 446 -8.99 -28.11 -15.61
N GLN A 447 -9.56 -29.23 -16.09
CA GLN A 447 -10.68 -29.24 -17.01
C GLN A 447 -11.93 -28.59 -16.39
N LEU A 448 -12.27 -28.93 -15.16
CA LEU A 448 -13.37 -28.33 -14.42
C LEU A 448 -13.20 -26.82 -14.26
N ALA A 449 -11.99 -26.36 -13.94
CA ALA A 449 -11.69 -24.94 -13.82
C ALA A 449 -11.90 -24.17 -15.14
N ILE A 450 -11.53 -24.77 -16.28
CA ILE A 450 -11.78 -24.19 -17.60
C ILE A 450 -13.28 -24.09 -17.86
N GLU A 451 -14.03 -25.17 -17.63
CA GLU A 451 -15.47 -25.21 -17.84
C GLU A 451 -16.23 -24.20 -16.95
N GLU A 452 -15.83 -24.05 -15.68
CA GLU A 452 -16.38 -23.05 -14.77
C GLU A 452 -16.09 -21.63 -15.25
N ALA A 453 -14.87 -21.37 -15.75
CA ALA A 453 -14.51 -20.06 -16.29
C ALA A 453 -15.35 -19.71 -17.54
N GLU A 454 -15.62 -20.66 -18.42
CA GLU A 454 -16.49 -20.49 -19.58
C GLU A 454 -17.96 -20.24 -19.17
N LEU A 455 -18.43 -20.95 -18.15
CA LEU A 455 -19.77 -20.74 -17.59
C LEU A 455 -19.90 -19.34 -16.96
N ILE A 456 -18.90 -18.90 -16.20
CA ILE A 456 -18.88 -17.54 -15.64
C ILE A 456 -18.96 -16.49 -16.76
N GLN A 457 -18.19 -16.64 -17.84
CA GLN A 457 -18.25 -15.71 -18.97
C GLN A 457 -19.64 -15.68 -19.63
N THR A 458 -20.23 -16.86 -19.83
CA THR A 458 -21.55 -17.00 -20.45
C THR A 458 -22.65 -16.34 -19.62
N LEU A 459 -22.66 -16.64 -18.31
CA LEU A 459 -23.64 -16.08 -17.38
C LEU A 459 -23.40 -14.57 -17.16
N THR A 460 -22.15 -14.11 -17.22
CA THR A 460 -21.85 -12.68 -17.17
C THR A 460 -22.48 -11.95 -18.36
N ARG A 461 -22.36 -12.48 -19.60
CA ARG A 461 -23.01 -11.89 -20.77
C ARG A 461 -24.53 -11.82 -20.61
N GLN A 462 -25.14 -12.87 -20.05
CA GLN A 462 -26.57 -12.90 -19.75
C GLN A 462 -26.96 -11.79 -18.76
N VAL A 463 -26.23 -11.67 -17.64
CA VAL A 463 -26.51 -10.63 -16.61
C VAL A 463 -26.34 -9.22 -17.17
N LEU A 464 -25.36 -8.98 -18.03
CA LEU A 464 -25.13 -7.67 -18.64
C LEU A 464 -26.17 -7.30 -19.70
N ALA A 465 -26.91 -8.29 -20.23
CA ALA A 465 -27.98 -8.08 -21.19
C ALA A 465 -29.36 -7.84 -20.52
N GLU A 466 -29.52 -8.17 -19.23
CA GLU A 466 -30.69 -7.91 -18.40
C GLU A 466 -30.75 -6.43 -17.95
#